data_4ffeefc5550f14d90499badd0b8c1cc4
#
_entry.id   4ffeefc5550f14d90499badd0b8c1cc4
#
_cell.length_a   1.000
_cell.length_b   1.000
_cell.length_c   1.000
_cell.angle_alpha   90.00
_cell.angle_beta   90.00
_cell.angle_gamma   90.00
#
_symmetry.space_group_name_H-M   'P 1'
#
loop_
_entity.id
_entity.type
_entity.pdbx_description
1 polymer ?
#
loop_
_entity_poly.entity_id
_entity_poly.type
_entity_poly.pdbx_seq_one_letter_code
_entity_poly.pdbx_strand_id
1 'polypeptide(L)'
;MKRLTISTLLSGVLFLTSCNDFLNQEPLDQLSPNEYLTTESNIAAFATDQYQVLPTHGTYGYGTFEIDNNTDNMAGMQPNVMYAPGYWKVGQEGGSWYFADIYRCNYFFENVLPSYEDNAIVGNTTNIKHYIGEMYFFRAFMYFERLKSLGDFPIITKTYPNEREALIEISKRAPRNEVARFILSDLDKAIEMMQNIAPSGGKNRLSKDCATLLKSRVALYEGSWLKNFKGTAFVPNGPGWPGANKDYNANYSFKSGSI
;
A
#
# COMPACT_ATOMS: atom_id res chain seq x y z
N MET A 1 -23.49 36.70 56.10
CA MET A 1 -22.25 36.08 55.55
C MET A 1 -22.42 34.62 55.07
N LYS A 2 -23.04 33.71 55.82
CA LYS A 2 -23.20 32.31 55.40
C LYS A 2 -24.02 32.08 54.11
N ARG A 3 -25.01 32.96 53.79
CA ARG A 3 -25.80 32.83 52.54
C ARG A 3 -25.04 33.29 51.30
N LEU A 4 -24.12 34.22 51.42
CA LEU A 4 -23.32 34.74 50.32
C LEU A 4 -22.24 33.71 49.89
N THR A 5 -21.65 33.03 50.88
CA THR A 5 -20.63 31.97 50.62
C THR A 5 -21.22 30.71 49.95
N ILE A 6 -22.49 30.34 50.28
CA ILE A 6 -23.17 29.21 49.65
C ILE A 6 -23.53 29.53 48.20
N SER A 7 -23.95 30.77 47.89
CA SER A 7 -24.27 31.20 46.52
C SER A 7 -23.02 31.23 45.62
N THR A 8 -21.87 31.65 46.14
CA THR A 8 -20.60 31.64 45.40
C THR A 8 -20.07 30.24 45.16
N LEU A 9 -20.26 29.31 46.11
CA LEU A 9 -19.87 27.89 45.96
C LEU A 9 -20.74 27.18 44.91
N LEU A 10 -22.07 27.47 44.90
CA LEU A 10 -23.00 26.86 43.93
C LEU A 10 -22.77 27.38 42.50
N SER A 11 -22.35 28.65 42.35
CA SER A 11 -21.98 29.22 41.02
C SER A 11 -20.68 28.65 40.47
N GLY A 12 -19.71 28.27 41.34
CA GLY A 12 -18.43 27.66 40.94
C GLY A 12 -18.56 26.22 40.43
N VAL A 13 -19.57 25.46 40.93
CA VAL A 13 -19.78 24.05 40.51
C VAL A 13 -20.45 23.96 39.12
N LEU A 14 -21.23 24.99 38.74
CA LEU A 14 -21.88 25.02 37.41
C LEU A 14 -20.92 25.24 36.23
N PHE A 15 -19.70 25.72 36.50
CA PHE A 15 -18.69 25.92 35.43
C PHE A 15 -17.81 24.67 35.16
N LEU A 16 -17.94 23.60 35.93
CA LEU A 16 -17.15 22.39 35.77
C LEU A 16 -17.81 21.33 34.87
N THR A 17 -19.04 21.55 34.41
CA THR A 17 -19.72 20.66 33.45
C THR A 17 -19.56 21.13 32.00
N SER A 18 -18.46 21.83 31.68
CA SER A 18 -18.20 22.39 30.36
C SER A 18 -17.71 21.30 29.42
N CYS A 19 -18.59 20.86 28.57
CA CYS A 19 -18.37 20.57 27.13
C CYS A 19 -17.16 19.74 26.74
N ASN A 20 -17.17 18.45 27.06
CA ASN A 20 -16.33 17.49 26.29
C ASN A 20 -16.85 17.36 24.83
N ASP A 21 -18.14 17.53 24.56
CA ASP A 21 -18.72 17.46 23.23
C ASP A 21 -18.28 18.59 22.28
N PHE A 22 -17.96 19.77 22.81
CA PHE A 22 -17.54 20.91 21.98
C PHE A 22 -16.11 20.72 21.42
N LEU A 23 -15.23 20.03 22.15
CA LEU A 23 -13.86 19.77 21.72
C LEU A 23 -13.74 18.55 20.81
N ASN A 24 -14.75 17.68 20.79
CA ASN A 24 -14.82 16.45 19.99
C ASN A 24 -15.78 16.59 18.79
N GLN A 25 -16.16 17.80 18.40
CA GLN A 25 -16.91 17.98 17.16
C GLN A 25 -16.00 17.64 15.98
N GLU A 26 -16.39 16.62 15.23
CA GLU A 26 -15.81 16.36 13.94
C GLU A 26 -16.03 17.60 13.03
N PRO A 27 -15.04 17.99 12.22
CA PRO A 27 -15.19 19.12 11.32
C PRO A 27 -16.41 18.93 10.41
N LEU A 28 -17.37 19.84 10.42
CA LEU A 28 -18.61 19.80 9.61
C LEU A 28 -18.35 19.86 8.10
N ASP A 29 -17.13 20.21 7.71
CA ASP A 29 -16.67 20.34 6.34
C ASP A 29 -15.84 19.16 5.83
N GLN A 30 -15.60 18.15 6.68
CA GLN A 30 -14.89 16.91 6.33
C GLN A 30 -15.78 15.72 6.66
N LEU A 31 -16.18 14.97 5.63
CA LEU A 31 -16.88 13.69 5.82
C LEU A 31 -15.95 12.71 6.52
N SER A 32 -16.38 12.19 7.67
CA SER A 32 -15.63 11.10 8.32
C SER A 32 -15.63 9.85 7.43
N PRO A 33 -14.60 9.00 7.51
CA PRO A 33 -14.55 7.75 6.73
C PRO A 33 -15.76 6.87 6.97
N ASN A 34 -16.24 6.81 8.21
CA ASN A 34 -17.40 6.03 8.63
C ASN A 34 -18.71 6.53 8.01
N GLU A 35 -18.78 7.80 7.61
CA GLU A 35 -19.92 8.38 6.94
C GLU A 35 -19.80 8.30 5.41
N TYR A 36 -18.56 8.40 4.89
CA TYR A 36 -18.31 8.44 3.45
C TYR A 36 -18.30 7.03 2.83
N LEU A 37 -17.59 6.04 3.41
CA LEU A 37 -17.37 4.71 2.83
C LEU A 37 -18.53 3.74 3.11
N THR A 38 -19.78 4.21 3.04
CA THR A 38 -21.00 3.47 3.38
C THR A 38 -21.83 3.07 2.17
N THR A 39 -21.45 3.52 0.97
CA THR A 39 -22.20 3.23 -0.27
C THR A 39 -21.29 2.68 -1.36
N GLU A 40 -21.87 1.87 -2.27
CA GLU A 40 -21.18 1.34 -3.46
C GLU A 40 -20.51 2.45 -4.27
N SER A 41 -21.22 3.58 -4.50
CA SER A 41 -20.69 4.68 -5.30
C SER A 41 -19.45 5.33 -4.68
N ASN A 42 -19.42 5.47 -3.37
CA ASN A 42 -18.28 6.08 -2.66
C ASN A 42 -17.08 5.14 -2.64
N ILE A 43 -17.33 3.83 -2.46
CA ILE A 43 -16.27 2.81 -2.54
C ILE A 43 -15.70 2.75 -3.97
N ALA A 44 -16.56 2.79 -4.99
CA ALA A 44 -16.17 2.83 -6.40
C ALA A 44 -15.33 4.08 -6.71
N ALA A 45 -15.71 5.25 -6.19
CA ALA A 45 -14.99 6.50 -6.37
C ALA A 45 -13.60 6.44 -5.71
N PHE A 46 -13.51 5.92 -4.48
CA PHE A 46 -12.24 5.74 -3.78
C PHE A 46 -11.30 4.79 -4.54
N ALA A 47 -11.82 3.65 -5.02
CA ALA A 47 -11.04 2.71 -5.84
C ALA A 47 -10.61 3.34 -7.17
N THR A 48 -11.46 4.17 -7.79
CA THR A 48 -11.13 4.87 -9.05
C THR A 48 -9.96 5.83 -8.87
N ASP A 49 -9.88 6.54 -7.76
CA ASP A 49 -8.78 7.45 -7.47
C ASP A 49 -7.42 6.73 -7.38
N GLN A 50 -7.38 5.44 -7.04
CA GLN A 50 -6.14 4.65 -7.02
C GLN A 50 -5.57 4.34 -8.41
N TYR A 51 -6.34 4.49 -9.49
CA TYR A 51 -5.84 4.23 -10.85
C TYR A 51 -4.70 5.13 -11.27
N GLN A 52 -4.53 6.28 -10.61
CA GLN A 52 -3.41 7.19 -10.85
C GLN A 52 -2.02 6.58 -10.55
N VAL A 53 -1.94 5.47 -9.79
CA VAL A 53 -0.67 4.77 -9.54
C VAL A 53 -0.21 3.92 -10.73
N LEU A 54 -1.11 3.67 -11.68
CA LEU A 54 -0.78 2.90 -12.87
C LEU A 54 -0.04 3.76 -13.90
N PRO A 55 0.91 3.19 -14.64
CA PRO A 55 1.60 3.90 -15.71
C PRO A 55 0.61 4.45 -16.74
N THR A 56 0.79 5.69 -17.14
CA THR A 56 -0.01 6.34 -18.19
C THR A 56 0.88 6.76 -19.35
N HIS A 57 0.28 6.91 -20.54
CA HIS A 57 0.95 7.55 -21.65
C HIS A 57 1.13 9.04 -21.38
N GLY A 58 2.35 9.54 -21.53
CA GLY A 58 2.64 10.97 -21.42
C GLY A 58 2.00 11.76 -22.57
N THR A 59 1.80 13.06 -22.34
CA THR A 59 1.25 14.00 -23.33
C THR A 59 2.23 14.24 -24.48
N TYR A 60 3.53 14.23 -24.18
CA TYR A 60 4.63 14.34 -25.13
C TYR A 60 5.61 13.19 -24.85
N GLY A 61 5.89 12.41 -25.87
CA GLY A 61 6.67 11.20 -25.73
C GLY A 61 5.79 9.96 -25.77
N TYR A 62 6.42 8.83 -25.73
CA TYR A 62 5.73 7.56 -25.93
C TYR A 62 5.30 6.90 -24.61
N GLY A 63 5.33 7.62 -23.49
CA GLY A 63 4.89 7.13 -22.20
C GLY A 63 5.51 5.79 -21.80
N THR A 64 4.72 4.75 -21.77
CA THR A 64 5.19 3.39 -21.46
C THR A 64 6.17 2.82 -22.48
N PHE A 65 6.24 3.36 -23.69
CA PHE A 65 7.21 2.94 -24.71
C PHE A 65 8.65 3.27 -24.32
N GLU A 66 8.86 4.36 -23.59
CA GLU A 66 10.19 4.76 -23.13
C GLU A 66 10.75 3.88 -22.00
N ILE A 67 9.95 2.98 -21.44
CA ILE A 67 10.42 2.03 -20.41
C ILE A 67 11.54 1.12 -20.95
N ASP A 68 11.56 0.88 -22.25
CA ASP A 68 12.62 0.10 -22.90
C ASP A 68 13.89 0.91 -23.20
N ASN A 69 13.90 2.23 -22.93
CA ASN A 69 15.10 3.03 -23.03
C ASN A 69 16.22 2.46 -22.15
N ASN A 70 17.42 2.35 -22.70
CA ASN A 70 18.62 1.82 -22.06
C ASN A 70 18.56 0.31 -21.77
N THR A 71 17.77 -0.42 -22.52
CA THR A 71 17.81 -1.87 -22.63
C THR A 71 18.51 -2.27 -23.93
N ASP A 72 18.61 -3.57 -24.20
CA ASP A 72 19.08 -4.11 -25.48
C ASP A 72 18.09 -3.87 -26.64
N ASN A 73 16.85 -3.52 -26.35
CA ASN A 73 15.80 -3.28 -27.33
C ASN A 73 15.73 -1.83 -27.80
N MET A 74 16.10 -0.86 -26.94
CA MET A 74 15.96 0.56 -27.27
C MET A 74 17.02 1.41 -26.57
N ALA A 75 17.65 2.29 -27.34
CA ALA A 75 18.56 3.31 -26.83
C ALA A 75 17.90 4.69 -26.88
N GLY A 76 18.13 5.50 -25.86
CA GLY A 76 17.78 6.92 -25.87
C GLY A 76 18.71 7.72 -26.80
N MET A 77 18.33 8.96 -27.09
CA MET A 77 19.16 9.88 -27.90
C MET A 77 20.49 10.24 -27.24
N GLN A 78 20.59 10.13 -25.92
CA GLN A 78 21.80 10.37 -25.16
C GLN A 78 22.22 9.10 -24.43
N PRO A 79 23.55 8.83 -24.32
CA PRO A 79 24.04 7.68 -23.56
C PRO A 79 23.55 7.75 -22.11
N ASN A 80 23.09 6.62 -21.58
CA ASN A 80 22.75 6.56 -20.15
C ASN A 80 24.02 6.45 -19.32
N VAL A 81 24.40 7.56 -18.71
CA VAL A 81 25.58 7.64 -17.84
C VAL A 81 25.45 6.78 -16.57
N MET A 82 24.25 6.28 -16.27
CA MET A 82 24.03 5.41 -15.10
C MET A 82 24.97 4.20 -15.09
N TYR A 83 25.32 3.68 -16.27
CA TYR A 83 26.21 2.52 -16.42
C TYR A 83 27.69 2.90 -16.53
N ALA A 84 28.02 4.19 -16.53
CA ALA A 84 29.41 4.62 -16.57
C ALA A 84 30.07 4.48 -15.18
N PRO A 85 31.36 4.12 -15.11
CA PRO A 85 32.06 3.97 -13.84
C PRO A 85 31.98 5.21 -12.94
N GLY A 86 31.55 5.05 -11.70
CA GLY A 86 31.42 6.12 -10.70
C GLY A 86 30.16 6.98 -10.79
N TYR A 87 29.28 6.77 -11.77
CA TYR A 87 28.03 7.53 -11.89
C TYR A 87 26.86 6.93 -11.10
N TRP A 88 26.84 5.61 -10.91
CA TRP A 88 25.85 4.97 -10.03
C TRP A 88 26.18 5.29 -8.57
N LYS A 89 25.43 6.18 -7.97
CA LYS A 89 25.57 6.54 -6.55
C LYS A 89 24.20 6.45 -5.88
N VAL A 90 24.19 5.78 -4.72
CA VAL A 90 23.01 5.80 -3.83
C VAL A 90 23.06 7.12 -3.07
N GLY A 91 22.03 7.96 -3.20
CA GLY A 91 21.89 9.19 -2.44
C GLY A 91 21.77 8.91 -0.93
N GLN A 92 22.20 9.86 -0.11
CA GLN A 92 22.01 9.78 1.35
C GLN A 92 20.55 10.05 1.75
N GLU A 93 19.84 10.81 0.92
CA GLU A 93 18.45 11.21 1.15
C GLU A 93 17.57 10.86 -0.06
N GLY A 94 16.27 10.75 0.18
CA GLY A 94 15.30 10.43 -0.86
C GLY A 94 15.22 8.93 -1.18
N GLY A 95 15.01 8.64 -2.46
CA GLY A 95 14.85 7.27 -2.95
C GLY A 95 13.38 6.83 -3.02
N SER A 96 13.17 5.54 -3.24
CA SER A 96 11.83 4.97 -3.47
C SER A 96 11.06 4.65 -2.18
N TRP A 97 11.40 5.29 -1.07
CA TRP A 97 10.73 5.15 0.23
C TRP A 97 9.44 5.97 0.28
N TYR A 98 8.44 5.53 -0.45
CA TYR A 98 7.15 6.20 -0.51
C TYR A 98 6.04 5.24 -0.12
N PHE A 99 5.25 5.60 0.88
CA PHE A 99 4.23 4.75 1.49
C PHE A 99 2.81 5.31 1.36
N ALA A 100 2.62 6.53 0.83
CA ALA A 100 1.31 7.18 0.86
C ALA A 100 0.22 6.36 0.16
N ASP A 101 0.51 5.76 -1.00
CA ASP A 101 -0.47 4.94 -1.71
C ASP A 101 -0.77 3.62 -0.99
N ILE A 102 0.26 3.02 -0.36
CA ILE A 102 0.09 1.83 0.50
C ILE A 102 -0.76 2.20 1.73
N TYR A 103 -0.49 3.34 2.34
CA TYR A 103 -1.29 3.88 3.45
C TYR A 103 -2.75 4.05 3.05
N ARG A 104 -3.04 4.62 1.87
CA ARG A 104 -4.40 4.78 1.36
C ARG A 104 -5.14 3.45 1.20
N CYS A 105 -4.46 2.41 0.72
CA CYS A 105 -5.05 1.08 0.66
C CYS A 105 -5.33 0.50 2.05
N ASN A 106 -4.39 0.64 2.99
CA ASN A 106 -4.59 0.18 4.36
C ASN A 106 -5.74 0.91 5.05
N TYR A 107 -5.77 2.23 4.91
CA TYR A 107 -6.87 3.07 5.40
C TYR A 107 -8.23 2.63 4.84
N PHE A 108 -8.29 2.35 3.54
CA PHE A 108 -9.51 1.81 2.93
C PHE A 108 -9.92 0.48 3.58
N PHE A 109 -9.00 -0.46 3.74
CA PHE A 109 -9.32 -1.76 4.33
C PHE A 109 -9.80 -1.64 5.78
N GLU A 110 -9.17 -0.80 6.59
CA GLU A 110 -9.57 -0.62 7.98
C GLU A 110 -10.99 -0.04 8.14
N ASN A 111 -11.42 0.80 7.20
CA ASN A 111 -12.73 1.44 7.26
C ASN A 111 -13.83 0.68 6.48
N VAL A 112 -13.47 -0.11 5.47
CA VAL A 112 -14.44 -0.78 4.61
C VAL A 112 -14.69 -2.23 4.99
N LEU A 113 -13.63 -2.99 5.36
CA LEU A 113 -13.80 -4.43 5.59
C LEU A 113 -14.77 -4.75 6.72
N PRO A 114 -14.77 -4.07 7.89
CA PRO A 114 -15.75 -4.35 8.94
C PRO A 114 -17.19 -4.15 8.44
N SER A 115 -17.46 -3.02 7.79
CA SER A 115 -18.80 -2.72 7.24
C SER A 115 -19.23 -3.67 6.11
N TYR A 116 -18.27 -4.17 5.33
CA TYR A 116 -18.50 -5.17 4.29
C TYR A 116 -18.86 -6.53 4.91
N GLU A 117 -18.14 -6.98 5.93
CA GLU A 117 -18.41 -8.23 6.65
C GLU A 117 -19.77 -8.21 7.35
N ASP A 118 -20.17 -7.06 7.87
CA ASP A 118 -21.47 -6.83 8.49
C ASP A 118 -22.62 -6.60 7.47
N ASN A 119 -22.32 -6.61 6.16
CA ASN A 119 -23.25 -6.26 5.08
C ASN A 119 -23.93 -4.88 5.29
N ALA A 120 -23.22 -3.95 5.87
CA ALA A 120 -23.72 -2.61 6.19
C ALA A 120 -23.57 -1.60 5.03
N ILE A 121 -22.83 -1.95 3.98
CA ILE A 121 -22.60 -1.07 2.82
C ILE A 121 -23.78 -1.14 1.87
N VAL A 122 -24.37 0.02 1.56
CA VAL A 122 -25.52 0.12 0.67
C VAL A 122 -25.09 0.02 -0.79
N GLY A 123 -25.70 -0.90 -1.54
CA GLY A 123 -25.45 -1.08 -2.97
C GLY A 123 -25.40 -2.54 -3.41
N ASN A 124 -24.89 -2.78 -4.61
CA ASN A 124 -24.71 -4.13 -5.13
C ASN A 124 -23.48 -4.80 -4.51
N THR A 125 -23.69 -5.82 -3.69
CA THR A 125 -22.64 -6.53 -2.96
C THR A 125 -21.56 -7.11 -3.88
N THR A 126 -21.94 -7.58 -5.07
CA THR A 126 -20.97 -8.12 -6.05
C THR A 126 -20.04 -7.03 -6.57
N ASN A 127 -20.55 -5.83 -6.81
CA ASN A 127 -19.77 -4.69 -7.25
C ASN A 127 -18.88 -4.17 -6.10
N ILE A 128 -19.43 -4.07 -4.88
CA ILE A 128 -18.67 -3.67 -3.69
C ILE A 128 -17.49 -4.63 -3.49
N LYS A 129 -17.74 -5.95 -3.56
CA LYS A 129 -16.69 -6.98 -3.49
C LYS A 129 -15.62 -6.75 -4.55
N HIS A 130 -16.02 -6.42 -5.78
CA HIS A 130 -15.11 -6.13 -6.87
C HIS A 130 -14.17 -4.94 -6.55
N TYR A 131 -14.71 -3.83 -6.05
CA TYR A 131 -13.92 -2.64 -5.72
C TYR A 131 -12.96 -2.88 -4.56
N ILE A 132 -13.35 -3.69 -3.59
CA ILE A 132 -12.43 -4.15 -2.53
C ILE A 132 -11.29 -4.98 -3.14
N GLY A 133 -11.60 -5.84 -4.10
CA GLY A 133 -10.60 -6.61 -4.86
C GLY A 133 -9.62 -5.73 -5.64
N GLU A 134 -10.09 -4.62 -6.24
CA GLU A 134 -9.22 -3.65 -6.89
C GLU A 134 -8.23 -3.01 -5.91
N MET A 135 -8.66 -2.72 -4.69
CA MET A 135 -7.75 -2.16 -3.67
C MET A 135 -6.66 -3.14 -3.25
N TYR A 136 -6.96 -4.45 -3.18
CA TYR A 136 -5.95 -5.49 -3.00
C TYR A 136 -4.98 -5.56 -4.18
N PHE A 137 -5.49 -5.44 -5.40
CA PHE A 137 -4.64 -5.37 -6.60
C PHE A 137 -3.71 -4.16 -6.54
N PHE A 138 -4.19 -2.97 -6.20
CA PHE A 138 -3.37 -1.76 -6.12
C PHE A 138 -2.30 -1.88 -5.04
N ARG A 139 -2.63 -2.40 -3.86
CA ARG A 139 -1.62 -2.61 -2.82
C ARG A 139 -0.54 -3.59 -3.29
N ALA A 140 -0.94 -4.70 -3.88
CA ALA A 140 -0.02 -5.67 -4.47
C ALA A 140 0.88 -5.06 -5.57
N PHE A 141 0.30 -4.25 -6.46
CA PHE A 141 1.02 -3.55 -7.51
C PHE A 141 2.11 -2.63 -6.95
N MET A 142 1.76 -1.80 -5.97
CA MET A 142 2.71 -0.89 -5.34
C MET A 142 3.82 -1.63 -4.58
N TYR A 143 3.50 -2.70 -3.89
CA TYR A 143 4.51 -3.56 -3.26
C TYR A 143 5.41 -4.22 -4.30
N PHE A 144 4.90 -4.60 -5.46
CA PHE A 144 5.71 -5.14 -6.54
C PHE A 144 6.70 -4.11 -7.10
N GLU A 145 6.29 -2.85 -7.25
CA GLU A 145 7.20 -1.77 -7.64
C GLU A 145 8.32 -1.57 -6.59
N ARG A 146 8.00 -1.67 -5.29
CA ARG A 146 8.99 -1.61 -4.21
C ARG A 146 9.91 -2.85 -4.20
N LEU A 147 9.37 -4.03 -4.40
CA LEU A 147 10.16 -5.27 -4.52
C LEU A 147 11.18 -5.18 -5.67
N LYS A 148 10.78 -4.65 -6.81
CA LYS A 148 11.69 -4.46 -7.96
C LYS A 148 12.80 -3.45 -7.67
N SER A 149 12.48 -2.35 -7.00
CA SER A 149 13.41 -1.25 -6.77
C SER A 149 14.28 -1.39 -5.52
N LEU A 150 13.77 -2.03 -4.47
CA LEU A 150 14.41 -2.07 -3.15
C LEU A 150 14.72 -3.48 -2.65
N GLY A 151 14.07 -4.50 -3.17
CA GLY A 151 14.19 -5.87 -2.67
C GLY A 151 13.48 -6.05 -1.33
N ASP A 152 14.26 -6.17 -0.25
CA ASP A 152 13.73 -6.24 1.12
C ASP A 152 12.98 -4.95 1.46
N PHE A 153 11.74 -5.06 1.94
CA PHE A 153 10.87 -3.92 2.18
C PHE A 153 9.92 -4.17 3.36
N PRO A 154 9.55 -3.15 4.17
CA PRO A 154 8.61 -3.32 5.26
C PRO A 154 7.22 -3.74 4.76
N ILE A 155 6.61 -4.73 5.40
CA ILE A 155 5.23 -5.14 5.13
C ILE A 155 4.32 -4.43 6.12
N ILE A 156 3.60 -3.41 5.64
CA ILE A 156 2.71 -2.56 6.43
C ILE A 156 1.28 -2.80 5.97
N THR A 157 0.44 -3.35 6.86
CA THR A 157 -0.93 -3.76 6.56
C THR A 157 -2.00 -2.93 7.28
N LYS A 158 -1.57 -1.96 8.09
CA LYS A 158 -2.43 -1.08 8.89
C LYS A 158 -1.98 0.37 8.76
N THR A 159 -2.84 1.27 9.18
CA THR A 159 -2.44 2.65 9.45
C THR A 159 -1.74 2.72 10.81
N TYR A 160 -0.85 3.68 10.97
CA TYR A 160 -0.10 3.87 12.21
C TYR A 160 -0.07 5.36 12.57
N PRO A 161 -0.07 5.71 13.85
CA PRO A 161 0.10 7.08 14.27
C PRO A 161 1.48 7.61 13.84
N ASN A 162 1.57 8.92 13.60
CA ASN A 162 2.82 9.58 13.27
C ASN A 162 3.70 9.77 14.53
N GLU A 163 4.04 8.67 15.15
CA GLU A 163 4.86 8.59 16.35
C GLU A 163 6.16 7.84 16.03
N ARG A 164 7.28 8.39 16.50
CA ARG A 164 8.61 7.89 16.15
C ARG A 164 8.81 6.42 16.47
N GLU A 165 8.40 5.98 17.65
CA GLU A 165 8.58 4.60 18.13
C GLU A 165 7.75 3.62 17.29
N ALA A 166 6.50 3.93 17.01
CA ALA A 166 5.63 3.14 16.15
C ALA A 166 6.21 3.03 14.73
N LEU A 167 6.69 4.15 14.16
CA LEU A 167 7.26 4.17 12.82
C LEU A 167 8.58 3.39 12.72
N ILE A 168 9.43 3.42 13.75
CA ILE A 168 10.66 2.60 13.79
C ILE A 168 10.31 1.11 13.77
N GLU A 169 9.32 0.69 14.56
CA GLU A 169 8.93 -0.72 14.65
C GLU A 169 8.40 -1.26 13.33
N ILE A 170 7.54 -0.52 12.65
CA ILE A 170 6.95 -0.96 11.37
C ILE A 170 7.92 -0.81 10.18
N SER A 171 9.01 -0.08 10.34
CA SER A 171 10.01 0.15 9.28
C SER A 171 11.01 -1.02 9.12
N LYS A 172 10.86 -2.08 9.88
CA LYS A 172 11.67 -3.30 9.76
C LYS A 172 11.43 -3.96 8.41
N ARG A 173 12.50 -4.15 7.65
CA ARG A 173 12.39 -4.73 6.30
C ARG A 173 12.17 -6.24 6.40
N ALA A 174 11.10 -6.73 5.80
CA ALA A 174 10.94 -8.14 5.54
C ALA A 174 11.84 -8.57 4.36
N PRO A 175 12.37 -9.80 4.38
CA PRO A 175 13.11 -10.35 3.25
C PRO A 175 12.27 -10.35 1.97
N ARG A 176 12.91 -10.14 0.81
CA ARG A 176 12.23 -9.98 -0.48
C ARG A 176 11.23 -11.10 -0.83
N ASN A 177 11.56 -12.34 -0.51
CA ASN A 177 10.66 -13.47 -0.75
C ASN A 177 9.40 -13.43 0.15
N GLU A 178 9.49 -12.86 1.36
CA GLU A 178 8.31 -12.62 2.21
C GLU A 178 7.45 -11.47 1.62
N VAL A 179 8.10 -10.43 1.12
CA VAL A 179 7.41 -9.36 0.39
C VAL A 179 6.68 -9.92 -0.83
N ALA A 180 7.34 -10.81 -1.60
CA ALA A 180 6.72 -11.46 -2.74
C ALA A 180 5.51 -12.32 -2.34
N ARG A 181 5.59 -13.10 -1.25
CA ARG A 181 4.45 -13.87 -0.73
C ARG A 181 3.30 -12.98 -0.30
N PHE A 182 3.60 -11.86 0.34
CA PHE A 182 2.58 -10.88 0.70
C PHE A 182 1.86 -10.35 -0.55
N ILE A 183 2.62 -9.97 -1.59
CA ILE A 183 2.06 -9.54 -2.88
C ILE A 183 1.15 -10.62 -3.49
N LEU A 184 1.62 -11.87 -3.52
CA LEU A 184 0.84 -13.00 -4.07
C LEU A 184 -0.44 -13.24 -3.26
N SER A 185 -0.38 -13.11 -1.93
CA SER A 185 -1.56 -13.23 -1.06
C SER A 185 -2.60 -12.13 -1.31
N ASP A 186 -2.17 -10.88 -1.51
CA ASP A 186 -3.09 -9.81 -1.88
C ASP A 186 -3.69 -10.03 -3.27
N LEU A 187 -2.92 -10.55 -4.22
CA LEU A 187 -3.43 -10.90 -5.55
C LEU A 187 -4.40 -12.08 -5.50
N ASP A 188 -4.22 -13.04 -4.59
CA ASP A 188 -5.21 -14.10 -4.37
C ASP A 188 -6.55 -13.54 -3.92
N LYS A 189 -6.54 -12.59 -2.97
CA LYS A 189 -7.75 -11.89 -2.53
C LYS A 189 -8.37 -11.07 -3.67
N ALA A 190 -7.56 -10.38 -4.45
CA ALA A 190 -8.03 -9.65 -5.63
C ALA A 190 -8.73 -10.59 -6.63
N ILE A 191 -8.11 -11.72 -6.95
CA ILE A 191 -8.67 -12.73 -7.88
C ILE A 191 -9.97 -13.33 -7.34
N GLU A 192 -10.07 -13.57 -6.05
CA GLU A 192 -11.28 -14.09 -5.41
C GLU A 192 -12.43 -13.07 -5.45
N MET A 193 -12.09 -11.79 -5.27
CA MET A 193 -13.10 -10.75 -5.08
C MET A 193 -13.54 -10.07 -6.39
N MET A 194 -12.64 -9.98 -7.38
CA MET A 194 -12.95 -9.29 -8.63
C MET A 194 -13.75 -10.14 -9.59
N GLN A 195 -14.57 -9.47 -10.41
CA GLN A 195 -15.35 -10.06 -11.49
C GLN A 195 -14.50 -10.18 -12.77
N ASN A 196 -14.83 -11.12 -13.65
CA ASN A 196 -14.20 -11.23 -14.98
C ASN A 196 -14.55 -10.03 -15.86
N ILE A 197 -15.79 -9.56 -15.78
CA ILE A 197 -16.26 -8.32 -16.40
C ILE A 197 -16.44 -7.30 -15.29
N ALA A 198 -15.69 -6.21 -15.35
CA ALA A 198 -15.76 -5.18 -14.32
C ALA A 198 -17.15 -4.51 -14.27
N PRO A 199 -17.56 -3.98 -13.10
CA PRO A 199 -18.78 -3.19 -12.99
C PRO A 199 -18.84 -2.09 -14.05
N SER A 200 -20.03 -1.74 -14.50
CA SER A 200 -20.30 -0.78 -15.57
C SER A 200 -19.82 -1.21 -16.97
N GLY A 201 -19.53 -2.51 -17.15
CA GLY A 201 -19.14 -3.08 -18.45
C GLY A 201 -17.83 -2.54 -19.02
N GLY A 202 -17.03 -1.88 -18.16
CA GLY A 202 -15.94 -1.06 -18.59
C GLY A 202 -14.67 -1.82 -18.95
N LYS A 203 -14.24 -1.69 -20.21
CA LYS A 203 -12.88 -2.07 -20.63
C LYS A 203 -11.79 -1.21 -19.96
N ASN A 204 -12.19 -0.16 -19.28
CA ASN A 204 -11.30 0.82 -18.64
C ASN A 204 -11.13 0.59 -17.14
N ARG A 205 -11.54 -0.59 -16.64
CA ARG A 205 -11.44 -0.96 -15.24
C ARG A 205 -10.76 -2.32 -15.09
N LEU A 206 -10.04 -2.51 -14.00
CA LEU A 206 -9.37 -3.77 -13.68
C LEU A 206 -10.39 -4.91 -13.60
N SER A 207 -9.96 -6.09 -14.00
CA SER A 207 -10.73 -7.34 -13.93
C SER A 207 -9.93 -8.43 -13.23
N LYS A 208 -10.59 -9.52 -12.90
CA LYS A 208 -9.95 -10.73 -12.37
C LYS A 208 -8.76 -11.16 -13.23
N ASP A 209 -8.85 -11.05 -14.56
CA ASP A 209 -7.79 -11.45 -15.48
C ASP A 209 -6.55 -10.57 -15.32
N CYS A 210 -6.73 -9.25 -15.04
CA CYS A 210 -5.62 -8.35 -14.75
C CYS A 210 -4.86 -8.78 -13.48
N ALA A 211 -5.60 -9.16 -12.42
CA ALA A 211 -5.00 -9.64 -11.19
C ALA A 211 -4.26 -10.97 -11.38
N THR A 212 -4.85 -11.89 -12.16
CA THR A 212 -4.23 -13.18 -12.51
C THR A 212 -2.93 -12.99 -13.31
N LEU A 213 -2.96 -12.07 -14.28
CA LEU A 213 -1.77 -11.75 -15.08
C LEU A 213 -0.66 -11.13 -14.22
N LEU A 214 -1.01 -10.18 -13.35
CA LEU A 214 -0.03 -9.58 -12.43
C LEU A 214 0.54 -10.63 -11.47
N LYS A 215 -0.28 -11.54 -10.93
CA LYS A 215 0.17 -12.65 -10.09
C LYS A 215 1.20 -13.52 -10.79
N SER A 216 0.92 -13.90 -12.04
CA SER A 216 1.86 -14.68 -12.86
C SER A 216 3.20 -13.94 -13.06
N ARG A 217 3.13 -12.63 -13.35
CA ARG A 217 4.33 -11.78 -13.50
C ARG A 217 5.15 -11.71 -12.23
N VAL A 218 4.54 -11.50 -11.06
CA VAL A 218 5.22 -11.44 -9.76
C VAL A 218 5.90 -12.76 -9.45
N ALA A 219 5.20 -13.89 -9.62
CA ALA A 219 5.75 -15.22 -9.36
C ALA A 219 6.94 -15.54 -10.27
N LEU A 220 6.84 -15.21 -11.57
CA LEU A 220 7.92 -15.39 -12.53
C LEU A 220 9.12 -14.51 -12.18
N TYR A 221 8.89 -13.23 -11.88
CA TYR A 221 9.93 -12.27 -11.55
C TYR A 221 10.73 -12.74 -10.31
N GLU A 222 10.05 -13.01 -9.20
CA GLU A 222 10.74 -13.39 -7.98
C GLU A 222 11.35 -14.78 -8.07
N GLY A 223 10.65 -15.74 -8.68
CA GLY A 223 11.21 -17.09 -8.91
C GLY A 223 12.48 -17.07 -9.76
N SER A 224 12.51 -16.28 -10.83
CA SER A 224 13.71 -16.11 -11.66
C SER A 224 14.82 -15.37 -10.91
N TRP A 225 14.48 -14.35 -10.12
CA TRP A 225 15.45 -13.63 -9.29
C TRP A 225 16.14 -14.56 -8.30
N LEU A 226 15.36 -15.29 -7.50
CA LEU A 226 15.90 -16.23 -6.49
C LEU A 226 16.74 -17.33 -7.12
N LYS A 227 16.36 -17.82 -8.30
CA LYS A 227 17.13 -18.82 -9.04
C LYS A 227 18.46 -18.28 -9.53
N ASN A 228 18.45 -17.12 -10.17
CA ASN A 228 19.63 -16.55 -10.84
C ASN A 228 20.64 -15.95 -9.85
N PHE A 229 20.16 -15.41 -8.73
CA PHE A 229 21.02 -14.79 -7.71
C PHE A 229 21.27 -15.70 -6.48
N LYS A 230 20.96 -16.99 -6.58
CA LYS A 230 21.25 -17.95 -5.51
C LYS A 230 22.71 -17.89 -5.09
N GLY A 231 22.95 -17.81 -3.77
CA GLY A 231 24.31 -17.76 -3.21
C GLY A 231 24.99 -16.39 -3.30
N THR A 232 24.25 -15.33 -3.57
CA THR A 232 24.75 -13.95 -3.56
C THR A 232 24.06 -13.12 -2.47
N ALA A 233 24.56 -11.90 -2.24
CA ALA A 233 23.96 -10.94 -1.31
C ALA A 233 22.54 -10.45 -1.73
N PHE A 234 22.10 -10.73 -2.95
CA PHE A 234 20.81 -10.29 -3.50
C PHE A 234 19.65 -11.21 -3.15
N VAL A 235 19.91 -12.30 -2.43
CA VAL A 235 18.88 -13.22 -1.94
C VAL A 235 19.01 -13.40 -0.43
N PRO A 236 17.90 -13.64 0.29
CA PRO A 236 17.92 -13.88 1.72
C PRO A 236 18.84 -15.06 2.08
N ASN A 237 19.57 -14.92 3.18
CA ASN A 237 20.59 -15.86 3.65
C ASN A 237 21.77 -16.11 2.69
N GLY A 238 21.89 -15.34 1.62
CA GLY A 238 23.09 -15.34 0.79
C GLY A 238 24.26 -14.61 1.47
N PRO A 239 25.52 -14.92 1.08
CA PRO A 239 26.69 -14.24 1.63
C PRO A 239 26.61 -12.74 1.43
N GLY A 240 26.70 -11.97 2.53
CA GLY A 240 26.61 -10.50 2.47
C GLY A 240 25.22 -9.93 2.36
N TRP A 241 24.17 -10.75 2.49
CA TRP A 241 22.80 -10.23 2.52
C TRP A 241 22.60 -9.21 3.65
N PRO A 242 22.15 -7.96 3.36
CA PRO A 242 22.06 -6.89 4.37
C PRO A 242 21.09 -7.21 5.53
N GLY A 243 20.12 -8.08 5.29
CA GLY A 243 19.13 -8.51 6.30
C GLY A 243 19.72 -9.46 7.35
N ALA A 244 20.84 -10.13 7.08
CA ALA A 244 21.46 -11.09 7.99
C ALA A 244 21.93 -10.49 9.32
N ASN A 245 22.29 -9.20 9.30
CA ASN A 245 22.81 -8.49 10.47
C ASN A 245 21.73 -7.72 11.25
N LYS A 246 20.46 -8.06 11.03
CA LYS A 246 19.34 -7.43 11.70
C LYS A 246 18.76 -8.37 12.74
N ASP A 247 18.63 -7.90 13.99
CA ASP A 247 18.13 -8.70 15.12
C ASP A 247 16.75 -9.31 14.83
N TYR A 248 15.88 -8.57 14.13
CA TYR A 248 14.55 -9.05 13.74
C TYR A 248 14.57 -10.16 12.68
N ASN A 249 15.71 -10.42 12.03
CA ASN A 249 15.94 -11.53 11.11
C ASN A 249 16.81 -12.66 11.71
N ALA A 250 17.18 -12.59 12.98
CA ALA A 250 18.11 -13.54 13.61
C ALA A 250 17.65 -15.01 13.45
N ASN A 251 16.34 -15.25 13.47
CA ASN A 251 15.75 -16.57 13.31
C ASN A 251 15.17 -16.83 11.90
N TYR A 252 15.45 -15.95 10.96
CA TYR A 252 14.93 -16.10 9.60
C TYR A 252 15.64 -17.24 8.89
N SER A 253 14.86 -18.16 8.34
CA SER A 253 15.34 -19.29 7.55
C SER A 253 14.70 -19.27 6.16
N PHE A 254 15.51 -18.99 5.16
CA PHE A 254 15.06 -19.04 3.77
C PHE A 254 14.87 -20.51 3.33
N LYS A 255 13.64 -20.85 2.97
CA LYS A 255 13.34 -22.15 2.38
C LYS A 255 13.27 -21.99 0.87
N SER A 256 14.22 -22.55 0.15
CA SER A 256 14.20 -22.57 -1.31
C SER A 256 12.97 -23.35 -1.80
N GLY A 257 12.23 -22.81 -2.78
CA GLY A 257 11.02 -23.44 -3.32
C GLY A 257 9.72 -23.01 -2.64
N SER A 258 9.75 -22.00 -1.78
CA SER A 258 8.58 -21.49 -1.05
C SER A 258 7.98 -20.21 -1.64
N ILE A 259 7.96 -20.09 -2.98
CA ILE A 259 7.20 -19.07 -3.71
C ILE A 259 6.16 -19.77 -4.56
#